data_11d98c318b9149c0b8a869f80c6f0052
#
_entry.id   11d98c318b9149c0b8a869f80c6f0052
#
_cell.length_a   1.000
_cell.length_b   1.000
_cell.length_c   1.000
_cell.angle_alpha   90.00
_cell.angle_beta   90.00
_cell.angle_gamma   90.00
#
_symmetry.space_group_name_H-M   'P 1'
#
loop_
_entity.id
_entity.type
_entity.pdbx_description
1 polymer ?
#
loop_
_entity_poly.entity_id
_entity_poly.type
_entity_poly.pdbx_seq_one_letter_code
_entity_poly.pdbx_strand_id
1 'polypeptide(L)'
;MTIRVGINGFGRIGRFVFREAFARTDVEIVAINDLIDVDYIAYMLKYDSTHGRFNGTVDVVNGQLIVNGKNVRVTAERDPLNLKWNEVNVDVVVESTGLFLTDETARKHIIAGAKKVVLSAPSKDDTPMFVMGVNHTEYTGQDIVSNASCTTNCLAPIAKVLNDNWGIKDGLMTTVHATTATQKTVDSPSAKDWRGGRGAGQNIIPSSTGAAKAVGKVIPALNGKLTGMAFRVPTPNVSVVDLTVNLEKPASYQEICAAMKSASQGALKGILGYTEDAVVSNDFIGERCTSVFDAEAGIALTDTFVKVVSWYDNEIGYSNKILDLATYISTS
;
A
#
# COMPACT_ATOMS: atom_id res chain seq x y z
N MET A 1 14.32 -10.59 -15.82
CA MET A 1 15.47 -9.77 -15.33
C MET A 1 15.20 -9.49 -13.88
N THR A 2 16.21 -9.62 -12.98
CA THR A 2 16.02 -9.33 -11.55
C THR A 2 16.36 -7.87 -11.31
N ILE A 3 15.43 -7.08 -10.76
CA ILE A 3 15.65 -5.69 -10.41
C ILE A 3 16.34 -5.57 -9.05
N ARG A 4 17.19 -4.58 -8.90
CA ARG A 4 17.94 -4.28 -7.66
C ARG A 4 17.27 -3.11 -6.93
N VAL A 5 16.76 -3.40 -5.74
CA VAL A 5 15.96 -2.44 -4.97
C VAL A 5 16.72 -1.95 -3.74
N GLY A 6 16.73 -0.62 -3.57
CA GLY A 6 17.10 0.06 -2.35
C GLY A 6 15.86 0.47 -1.56
N ILE A 7 15.90 0.37 -0.24
CA ILE A 7 14.81 0.79 0.65
C ILE A 7 15.27 1.99 1.47
N ASN A 8 14.56 3.10 1.39
CA ASN A 8 14.76 4.25 2.26
C ASN A 8 13.64 4.32 3.31
N GLY A 9 13.98 4.06 4.58
CA GLY A 9 13.04 3.90 5.69
C GLY A 9 12.67 2.43 5.93
N PHE A 10 13.07 1.91 7.09
CA PHE A 10 12.85 0.50 7.47
C PHE A 10 11.74 0.37 8.53
N GLY A 11 10.71 1.20 8.41
CA GLY A 11 9.46 1.12 9.16
C GLY A 11 8.62 -0.10 8.76
N ARG A 12 7.32 -0.09 9.07
CA ARG A 12 6.41 -1.21 8.73
C ARG A 12 6.51 -1.56 7.24
N ILE A 13 6.25 -0.60 6.37
CA ILE A 13 6.20 -0.85 4.91
C ILE A 13 7.57 -1.27 4.36
N GLY A 14 8.66 -0.55 4.69
CA GLY A 14 10.00 -0.93 4.22
C GLY A 14 10.40 -2.35 4.62
N ARG A 15 10.05 -2.77 5.85
CA ARG A 15 10.29 -4.14 6.32
C ARG A 15 9.48 -5.18 5.55
N PHE A 16 8.20 -4.91 5.24
CA PHE A 16 7.38 -5.86 4.49
C PHE A 16 7.73 -5.89 3.01
N VAL A 17 8.10 -4.78 2.41
CA VAL A 17 8.73 -4.77 1.08
C VAL A 17 9.96 -5.68 1.08
N PHE A 18 10.81 -5.61 2.11
CA PHE A 18 11.96 -6.50 2.26
C PHE A 18 11.55 -7.97 2.37
N ARG A 19 10.63 -8.30 3.29
CA ARG A 19 10.17 -9.67 3.53
C ARG A 19 9.51 -10.28 2.29
N GLU A 20 8.65 -9.54 1.60
CA GLU A 20 7.98 -10.00 0.39
C GLU A 20 8.96 -10.17 -0.79
N ALA A 21 9.96 -9.30 -0.91
CA ALA A 21 10.99 -9.45 -1.93
C ALA A 21 11.77 -10.76 -1.82
N PHE A 22 11.98 -11.28 -0.59
CA PHE A 22 12.65 -12.56 -0.37
C PHE A 22 11.85 -13.79 -0.83
N ALA A 23 10.56 -13.68 -1.01
CA ALA A 23 9.71 -14.71 -1.60
C ALA A 23 9.68 -14.65 -3.15
N ARG A 24 10.39 -13.68 -3.74
CA ARG A 24 10.38 -13.39 -5.19
C ARG A 24 11.74 -13.71 -5.82
N THR A 25 11.72 -13.99 -7.11
CA THR A 25 12.94 -14.26 -7.92
C THR A 25 13.28 -13.10 -8.87
N ASP A 26 12.35 -12.18 -9.04
CA ASP A 26 12.46 -11.01 -9.93
C ASP A 26 12.93 -9.74 -9.22
N VAL A 27 13.11 -9.78 -7.87
CA VAL A 27 13.54 -8.65 -7.05
C VAL A 27 14.69 -9.06 -6.12
N GLU A 28 15.70 -8.21 -6.00
CA GLU A 28 16.77 -8.34 -5.02
C GLU A 28 16.91 -7.06 -4.20
N ILE A 29 16.77 -7.14 -2.87
CA ILE A 29 17.04 -6.02 -1.99
C ILE A 29 18.56 -5.95 -1.76
N VAL A 30 19.17 -4.85 -2.16
CA VAL A 30 20.63 -4.68 -2.11
C VAL A 30 21.09 -3.65 -1.08
N ALA A 31 20.18 -2.77 -0.64
CA ALA A 31 20.51 -1.78 0.38
C ALA A 31 19.27 -1.33 1.17
N ILE A 32 19.52 -0.93 2.41
CA ILE A 32 18.59 -0.30 3.34
C ILE A 32 19.22 0.97 3.87
N ASN A 33 18.45 2.05 3.95
CA ASN A 33 18.82 3.23 4.71
C ASN A 33 17.79 3.47 5.81
N ASP A 34 18.25 3.55 7.05
CA ASP A 34 17.45 4.00 8.20
C ASP A 34 18.38 4.58 9.26
N LEU A 35 17.86 5.41 10.18
CA LEU A 35 18.67 6.10 11.19
C LEU A 35 18.95 5.27 12.45
N ILE A 36 18.63 3.98 12.43
CA ILE A 36 18.87 3.01 13.49
C ILE A 36 20.08 2.15 13.15
N ASP A 37 20.67 1.52 14.16
CA ASP A 37 21.82 0.65 13.96
C ASP A 37 21.47 -0.67 13.26
N VAL A 38 22.48 -1.33 12.71
CA VAL A 38 22.32 -2.56 11.93
C VAL A 38 21.80 -3.74 12.78
N ASP A 39 22.19 -3.81 14.04
CA ASP A 39 21.74 -4.88 14.94
C ASP A 39 20.24 -4.75 15.22
N TYR A 40 19.77 -3.52 15.36
CA TYR A 40 18.33 -3.28 15.55
C TYR A 40 17.53 -3.49 14.25
N ILE A 41 18.10 -3.16 13.09
CA ILE A 41 17.52 -3.53 11.77
C ILE A 41 17.36 -5.05 11.67
N ALA A 42 18.39 -5.81 12.02
CA ALA A 42 18.37 -7.27 12.02
C ALA A 42 17.32 -7.82 12.99
N TYR A 43 17.22 -7.26 14.20
CA TYR A 43 16.22 -7.64 15.19
C TYR A 43 14.80 -7.41 14.66
N MET A 44 14.51 -6.22 14.13
CA MET A 44 13.20 -5.88 13.59
C MET A 44 12.83 -6.70 12.35
N LEU A 45 13.81 -7.13 11.55
CA LEU A 45 13.56 -8.03 10.43
C LEU A 45 13.20 -9.44 10.91
N LYS A 46 13.89 -9.94 11.95
CA LYS A 46 13.66 -11.26 12.52
C LYS A 46 12.27 -11.42 13.12
N TYR A 47 11.79 -10.41 13.85
CA TYR A 47 10.61 -10.53 14.71
C TYR A 47 9.57 -9.49 14.35
N ASP A 48 8.33 -9.94 14.24
CA ASP A 48 7.16 -9.09 14.07
C ASP A 48 5.98 -9.64 14.86
N SER A 49 5.28 -8.76 15.58
CA SER A 49 4.18 -9.16 16.46
C SER A 49 2.94 -9.63 15.70
N THR A 50 2.75 -9.15 14.46
CA THR A 50 1.58 -9.47 13.63
C THR A 50 1.86 -10.60 12.67
N HIS A 51 3.01 -10.53 11.96
CA HIS A 51 3.36 -11.46 10.89
C HIS A 51 4.40 -12.51 11.31
N GLY A 52 4.75 -12.55 12.60
CA GLY A 52 5.64 -13.57 13.14
C GLY A 52 7.10 -13.44 12.69
N ARG A 53 7.84 -14.53 12.84
CA ARG A 53 9.27 -14.55 12.52
C ARG A 53 9.49 -14.52 11.00
N PHE A 54 10.57 -13.85 10.60
CA PHE A 54 11.05 -13.91 9.22
C PHE A 54 11.44 -15.35 8.84
N ASN A 55 10.97 -15.79 7.69
CA ASN A 55 11.26 -17.14 7.18
C ASN A 55 12.62 -17.17 6.47
N GLY A 56 13.71 -17.09 7.25
CA GLY A 56 15.06 -17.10 6.75
C GLY A 56 16.07 -16.78 7.84
N THR A 57 17.35 -16.75 7.47
CA THR A 57 18.44 -16.38 8.37
C THR A 57 18.72 -14.89 8.28
N VAL A 58 18.96 -14.25 9.44
CA VAL A 58 19.34 -12.84 9.53
C VAL A 58 20.46 -12.75 10.56
N ASP A 59 21.62 -12.31 10.14
CA ASP A 59 22.81 -12.19 10.98
C ASP A 59 23.49 -10.84 10.78
N VAL A 60 24.25 -10.40 11.78
CA VAL A 60 25.16 -9.26 11.65
C VAL A 60 26.58 -9.79 11.83
N VAL A 61 27.39 -9.63 10.81
CA VAL A 61 28.77 -10.10 10.79
C VAL A 61 29.67 -8.92 10.46
N ASN A 62 30.58 -8.56 11.38
CA ASN A 62 31.49 -7.41 11.22
C ASN A 62 30.73 -6.09 10.88
N GLY A 63 29.57 -5.86 11.47
CA GLY A 63 28.76 -4.67 11.22
C GLY A 63 27.99 -4.68 9.89
N GLN A 64 27.93 -5.81 9.20
CA GLN A 64 27.20 -5.99 7.95
C GLN A 64 25.98 -6.87 8.15
N LEU A 65 24.85 -6.47 7.57
CA LEU A 65 23.62 -7.25 7.57
C LEU A 65 23.71 -8.37 6.53
N ILE A 66 23.60 -9.61 6.99
CA ILE A 66 23.59 -10.81 6.14
C ILE A 66 22.22 -11.46 6.24
N VAL A 67 21.51 -11.58 5.12
CA VAL A 67 20.19 -12.23 5.06
C VAL A 67 20.23 -13.37 4.05
N ASN A 68 19.93 -14.58 4.51
CA ASN A 68 20.03 -15.81 3.71
C ASN A 68 21.40 -15.93 2.99
N GLY A 69 22.49 -15.58 3.70
CA GLY A 69 23.84 -15.61 3.19
C GLY A 69 24.23 -14.47 2.23
N LYS A 70 23.32 -13.55 1.93
CA LYS A 70 23.58 -12.38 1.08
C LYS A 70 23.83 -11.13 1.92
N ASN A 71 24.82 -10.34 1.54
CA ASN A 71 25.09 -9.06 2.17
C ASN A 71 24.09 -8.00 1.66
N VAL A 72 23.48 -7.27 2.60
CA VAL A 72 22.63 -6.11 2.33
C VAL A 72 23.31 -4.88 2.90
N ARG A 73 23.63 -3.90 2.04
CA ARG A 73 24.25 -2.65 2.51
C ARG A 73 23.29 -1.89 3.42
N VAL A 74 23.78 -1.50 4.60
CA VAL A 74 23.02 -0.64 5.52
C VAL A 74 23.69 0.72 5.63
N THR A 75 22.92 1.79 5.56
CA THR A 75 23.37 3.19 5.73
C THR A 75 22.46 3.91 6.73
N ALA A 76 22.96 5.01 7.32
CA ALA A 76 22.23 5.84 8.28
C ALA A 76 22.29 7.33 7.88
N GLU A 77 21.87 7.62 6.66
CA GLU A 77 21.95 8.94 6.06
C GLU A 77 20.60 9.66 6.14
N ARG A 78 20.60 10.90 6.63
CA ARG A 78 19.41 11.75 6.69
C ARG A 78 19.08 12.37 5.33
N ASP A 79 20.09 12.80 4.57
CA ASP A 79 19.88 13.38 3.25
C ASP A 79 20.08 12.31 2.18
N PRO A 80 19.05 12.02 1.37
CA PRO A 80 19.13 11.03 0.30
C PRO A 80 20.26 11.29 -0.71
N LEU A 81 20.74 12.51 -0.86
CA LEU A 81 21.88 12.82 -1.72
C LEU A 81 23.17 12.06 -1.36
N ASN A 82 23.32 11.65 -0.10
CA ASN A 82 24.51 10.96 0.39
C ASN A 82 24.41 9.42 0.27
N LEU A 83 23.31 8.88 -0.24
CA LEU A 83 23.03 7.43 -0.21
C LEU A 83 23.82 6.62 -1.22
N LYS A 84 24.39 7.26 -2.26
CA LYS A 84 25.28 6.63 -3.25
C LYS A 84 24.71 5.30 -3.77
N TRP A 85 23.49 5.32 -4.26
CA TRP A 85 22.79 4.13 -4.77
C TRP A 85 23.53 3.46 -5.95
N ASN A 86 24.29 4.24 -6.70
CA ASN A 86 25.15 3.76 -7.79
C ASN A 86 26.23 2.76 -7.34
N GLU A 87 26.75 2.86 -6.10
CA GLU A 87 27.77 1.94 -5.59
C GLU A 87 27.27 0.49 -5.45
N VAL A 88 25.94 0.31 -5.35
CA VAL A 88 25.28 -1.01 -5.28
C VAL A 88 24.32 -1.23 -6.43
N ASN A 89 24.41 -0.43 -7.49
CA ASN A 89 23.62 -0.55 -8.72
C ASN A 89 22.11 -0.68 -8.46
N VAL A 90 21.53 0.25 -7.69
CA VAL A 90 20.09 0.28 -7.42
C VAL A 90 19.32 0.68 -8.67
N ASP A 91 18.41 -0.15 -9.11
CA ASP A 91 17.47 0.17 -10.19
C ASP A 91 16.30 1.02 -9.66
N VAL A 92 15.70 0.61 -8.55
CA VAL A 92 14.55 1.30 -7.96
C VAL A 92 14.76 1.53 -6.48
N VAL A 93 14.51 2.75 -6.01
CA VAL A 93 14.36 3.04 -4.58
C VAL A 93 12.90 2.98 -4.18
N VAL A 94 12.58 2.22 -3.14
CA VAL A 94 11.31 2.32 -2.42
C VAL A 94 11.48 3.36 -1.32
N GLU A 95 10.82 4.52 -1.49
CA GLU A 95 10.80 5.59 -0.51
C GLU A 95 9.67 5.35 0.50
N SER A 96 10.03 4.90 1.69
CA SER A 96 9.08 4.50 2.75
C SER A 96 9.26 5.24 4.08
N THR A 97 9.95 6.37 4.08
CA THR A 97 10.08 7.26 5.25
C THR A 97 8.84 8.11 5.49
N GLY A 98 8.05 8.40 4.45
CA GLY A 98 6.96 9.37 4.47
C GLY A 98 7.40 10.84 4.46
N LEU A 99 8.69 11.12 4.26
CA LEU A 99 9.26 12.47 4.28
C LEU A 99 9.43 13.06 2.87
N PHE A 100 9.89 12.26 1.91
CA PHE A 100 10.26 12.69 0.56
C PHE A 100 9.13 12.33 -0.43
N LEU A 101 8.01 13.04 -0.35
CA LEU A 101 6.76 12.74 -1.06
C LEU A 101 6.43 13.71 -2.22
N THR A 102 7.40 14.44 -2.69
CA THR A 102 7.30 15.31 -3.88
C THR A 102 8.36 14.92 -4.89
N ASP A 103 8.17 15.23 -6.16
CA ASP A 103 9.20 15.04 -7.19
C ASP A 103 10.54 15.66 -6.75
N GLU A 104 10.52 16.93 -6.33
CA GLU A 104 11.71 17.64 -5.89
C GLU A 104 12.49 16.91 -4.80
N THR A 105 11.77 16.44 -3.77
CA THR A 105 12.42 15.79 -2.62
C THR A 105 12.87 14.36 -2.92
N ALA A 106 12.08 13.60 -3.68
CA ALA A 106 12.39 12.23 -4.06
C ALA A 106 13.47 12.16 -5.16
N ARG A 107 13.62 13.21 -5.97
CA ARG A 107 14.64 13.31 -7.02
C ARG A 107 16.07 13.27 -6.46
N LYS A 108 16.25 13.54 -5.19
CA LYS A 108 17.53 13.33 -4.49
C LYS A 108 18.02 11.89 -4.60
N HIS A 109 17.12 10.90 -4.64
CA HIS A 109 17.50 9.50 -4.85
C HIS A 109 18.04 9.25 -6.26
N ILE A 110 17.45 9.90 -7.27
CA ILE A 110 17.95 9.84 -8.65
C ILE A 110 19.35 10.45 -8.73
N ILE A 111 19.53 11.62 -8.12
CA ILE A 111 20.86 12.30 -8.06
C ILE A 111 21.88 11.42 -7.34
N ALA A 112 21.48 10.68 -6.30
CA ALA A 112 22.31 9.72 -5.58
C ALA A 112 22.57 8.42 -6.35
N GLY A 113 22.04 8.27 -7.58
CA GLY A 113 22.36 7.22 -8.51
C GLY A 113 21.33 6.08 -8.64
N ALA A 114 20.13 6.23 -8.12
CA ALA A 114 19.02 5.33 -8.44
C ALA A 114 18.45 5.65 -9.84
N LYS A 115 17.91 4.65 -10.54
CA LYS A 115 17.31 4.87 -11.85
C LYS A 115 15.84 5.30 -11.75
N LYS A 116 15.11 4.77 -10.76
CA LYS A 116 13.68 5.03 -10.51
C LYS A 116 13.39 5.16 -9.01
N VAL A 117 12.27 5.80 -8.67
CA VAL A 117 11.78 5.90 -7.28
C VAL A 117 10.30 5.55 -7.23
N VAL A 118 9.90 4.70 -6.30
CA VAL A 118 8.49 4.42 -5.95
C VAL A 118 8.22 4.97 -4.55
N LEU A 119 7.32 5.95 -4.45
CA LEU A 119 6.84 6.47 -3.17
C LEU A 119 5.82 5.50 -2.57
N SER A 120 6.03 5.09 -1.32
CA SER A 120 5.10 4.21 -0.60
C SER A 120 3.97 5.00 0.12
N ALA A 121 3.58 6.12 -0.43
CA ALA A 121 2.50 6.98 0.05
C ALA A 121 1.98 7.84 -1.11
N PRO A 122 0.77 8.43 -0.99
CA PRO A 122 0.30 9.41 -1.96
C PRO A 122 1.29 10.58 -2.09
N SER A 123 1.57 10.98 -3.32
CA SER A 123 2.39 12.17 -3.57
C SER A 123 1.69 13.44 -3.04
N LYS A 124 2.50 14.40 -2.62
CA LYS A 124 2.02 15.72 -2.14
C LYS A 124 2.00 16.79 -3.22
N ASP A 125 2.43 16.44 -4.43
CA ASP A 125 2.43 17.26 -5.63
C ASP A 125 1.79 16.48 -6.80
N ASP A 126 2.13 16.85 -8.03
CA ASP A 126 1.61 16.22 -9.25
C ASP A 126 2.41 14.98 -9.68
N THR A 127 3.30 14.45 -8.84
CA THR A 127 3.96 13.16 -9.08
C THR A 127 2.91 12.09 -9.37
N PRO A 128 2.98 11.39 -10.52
CA PRO A 128 1.94 10.47 -10.94
C PRO A 128 1.78 9.31 -9.96
N MET A 129 0.51 8.95 -9.73
CA MET A 129 0.14 7.80 -8.90
C MET A 129 -0.37 6.66 -9.77
N PHE A 130 0.15 5.47 -9.52
CA PHE A 130 -0.28 4.25 -10.22
C PHE A 130 -0.78 3.21 -9.23
N VAL A 131 -1.90 2.58 -9.58
CA VAL A 131 -2.45 1.41 -8.91
C VAL A 131 -2.44 0.25 -9.89
N MET A 132 -1.77 -0.83 -9.51
CA MET A 132 -1.67 -2.02 -10.34
C MET A 132 -3.06 -2.55 -10.70
N GLY A 133 -3.26 -2.91 -11.97
CA GLY A 133 -4.54 -3.37 -12.53
C GLY A 133 -5.55 -2.25 -12.81
N VAL A 134 -5.31 -1.01 -12.37
CA VAL A 134 -6.22 0.12 -12.59
C VAL A 134 -5.69 1.05 -13.68
N ASN A 135 -4.56 1.70 -13.45
CA ASN A 135 -3.98 2.67 -14.38
C ASN A 135 -2.47 2.51 -14.62
N HIS A 136 -1.85 1.42 -14.17
CA HIS A 136 -0.40 1.21 -14.33
C HIS A 136 0.04 1.19 -15.80
N THR A 137 -0.86 0.82 -16.72
CA THR A 137 -0.61 0.84 -18.18
C THR A 137 -0.49 2.25 -18.76
N GLU A 138 -0.85 3.29 -17.99
CA GLU A 138 -0.66 4.69 -18.39
C GLU A 138 0.76 5.21 -18.10
N TYR A 139 1.62 4.35 -17.52
CA TYR A 139 3.02 4.68 -17.29
C TYR A 139 3.74 4.93 -18.63
N THR A 140 4.46 6.05 -18.72
CA THR A 140 5.16 6.49 -19.94
C THR A 140 6.63 6.83 -19.69
N GLY A 141 7.26 6.19 -18.68
CA GLY A 141 8.69 6.32 -18.45
C GLY A 141 9.11 7.29 -17.31
N GLN A 142 8.19 7.74 -16.48
CA GLN A 142 8.49 8.63 -15.35
C GLN A 142 9.54 8.01 -14.40
N ASP A 143 10.46 8.83 -13.90
CA ASP A 143 11.52 8.37 -12.99
C ASP A 143 11.01 8.21 -11.56
N ILE A 144 10.01 9.01 -11.18
CA ILE A 144 9.44 9.05 -9.84
C ILE A 144 7.93 8.85 -9.96
N VAL A 145 7.43 7.84 -9.26
CA VAL A 145 6.00 7.49 -9.23
C VAL A 145 5.55 7.20 -7.80
N SER A 146 4.25 7.29 -7.54
CA SER A 146 3.66 6.92 -6.27
C SER A 146 2.78 5.67 -6.44
N ASN A 147 2.87 4.73 -5.49
CA ASN A 147 1.95 3.60 -5.37
C ASN A 147 0.64 3.96 -4.64
N ALA A 148 0.32 5.26 -4.52
CA ALA A 148 -0.81 5.77 -3.75
C ALA A 148 -0.82 5.27 -2.29
N SER A 149 -1.99 5.05 -1.67
CA SER A 149 -2.11 4.48 -0.32
C SER A 149 -2.63 3.04 -0.36
N CYS A 150 -2.48 2.31 0.75
CA CYS A 150 -3.08 0.98 0.91
C CYS A 150 -4.61 1.01 0.72
N THR A 151 -5.28 2.02 1.26
CA THR A 151 -6.73 2.21 1.11
C THR A 151 -7.10 2.52 -0.35
N THR A 152 -6.32 3.34 -1.07
CA THR A 152 -6.55 3.60 -2.49
C THR A 152 -6.38 2.33 -3.32
N ASN A 153 -5.39 1.50 -2.99
CA ASN A 153 -5.16 0.21 -3.65
C ASN A 153 -6.31 -0.79 -3.42
N CYS A 154 -7.00 -0.71 -2.28
CA CYS A 154 -8.20 -1.51 -2.04
C CYS A 154 -9.44 -0.94 -2.75
N LEU A 155 -9.63 0.37 -2.68
CA LEU A 155 -10.83 1.05 -3.20
C LEU A 155 -10.85 1.08 -4.74
N ALA A 156 -9.73 1.37 -5.38
CA ALA A 156 -9.68 1.61 -6.83
C ALA A 156 -10.10 0.38 -7.68
N PRO A 157 -9.70 -0.87 -7.37
CA PRO A 157 -10.15 -2.04 -8.12
C PRO A 157 -11.68 -2.23 -8.11
N ILE A 158 -12.32 -2.14 -6.92
CA ILE A 158 -13.77 -2.31 -6.82
C ILE A 158 -14.53 -1.13 -7.44
N ALA A 159 -14.03 0.10 -7.27
CA ALA A 159 -14.58 1.28 -7.92
C ALA A 159 -14.48 1.20 -9.45
N LYS A 160 -13.36 0.67 -9.96
CA LYS A 160 -13.18 0.43 -11.41
C LYS A 160 -14.22 -0.55 -11.95
N VAL A 161 -14.42 -1.69 -11.31
CA VAL A 161 -15.41 -2.69 -11.74
C VAL A 161 -16.81 -2.09 -11.75
N LEU A 162 -17.20 -1.36 -10.71
CA LEU A 162 -18.52 -0.72 -10.64
C LEU A 162 -18.67 0.35 -11.73
N ASN A 163 -17.67 1.21 -11.89
CA ASN A 163 -17.71 2.30 -12.85
C ASN A 163 -17.72 1.80 -14.30
N ASP A 164 -16.90 0.81 -14.63
CA ASP A 164 -16.78 0.29 -15.99
C ASP A 164 -18.06 -0.42 -16.47
N ASN A 165 -18.81 -1.05 -15.54
CA ASN A 165 -20.03 -1.78 -15.88
C ASN A 165 -21.29 -0.89 -15.81
N TRP A 166 -21.43 -0.08 -14.78
CA TRP A 166 -22.68 0.64 -14.51
C TRP A 166 -22.54 2.15 -14.40
N GLY A 167 -21.32 2.68 -14.33
CA GLY A 167 -21.05 4.08 -14.01
C GLY A 167 -21.34 4.39 -12.54
N ILE A 168 -20.45 5.16 -11.91
CA ILE A 168 -20.67 5.71 -10.57
C ILE A 168 -21.08 7.17 -10.72
N LYS A 169 -22.25 7.54 -10.19
CA LYS A 169 -22.73 8.91 -10.14
C LYS A 169 -22.04 9.68 -9.01
N ASP A 170 -22.09 9.14 -7.81
CA ASP A 170 -21.45 9.64 -6.61
C ASP A 170 -21.32 8.53 -5.56
N GLY A 171 -20.51 8.76 -4.51
CA GLY A 171 -20.37 7.79 -3.44
C GLY A 171 -19.57 8.30 -2.25
N LEU A 172 -19.80 7.62 -1.12
CA LEU A 172 -19.09 7.84 0.14
C LEU A 172 -18.34 6.56 0.53
N MET A 173 -17.07 6.71 0.87
CA MET A 173 -16.24 5.63 1.35
C MET A 173 -15.93 5.81 2.84
N THR A 174 -16.12 4.77 3.61
CA THR A 174 -15.56 4.67 4.95
C THR A 174 -14.53 3.54 4.98
N THR A 175 -13.32 3.81 5.46
CA THR A 175 -12.43 2.70 5.81
C THR A 175 -12.41 2.52 7.33
N VAL A 176 -12.72 1.30 7.79
CA VAL A 176 -12.44 0.87 9.16
C VAL A 176 -11.02 0.32 9.15
N HIS A 177 -10.08 1.09 9.67
CA HIS A 177 -8.65 0.90 9.45
C HIS A 177 -7.94 0.47 10.71
N ALA A 178 -7.09 -0.55 10.59
CA ALA A 178 -6.19 -1.00 11.64
C ALA A 178 -5.26 0.13 12.14
N THR A 179 -4.69 -0.08 13.32
CA THR A 179 -3.70 0.84 13.89
C THR A 179 -2.46 0.95 13.02
N THR A 180 -1.86 2.14 12.99
CA THR A 180 -0.61 2.40 12.26
C THR A 180 0.41 3.03 13.19
N ALA A 181 1.70 2.96 12.82
CA ALA A 181 2.81 3.45 13.64
C ALA A 181 2.76 4.96 13.97
N THR A 182 1.93 5.73 13.28
CA THR A 182 1.76 7.16 13.55
C THR A 182 0.79 7.46 14.68
N GLN A 183 -0.02 6.48 15.11
CA GLN A 183 -0.97 6.63 16.20
C GLN A 183 -0.27 6.55 17.57
N LYS A 184 -0.91 7.11 18.58
CA LYS A 184 -0.38 7.14 19.95
C LYS A 184 -0.80 5.90 20.73
N THR A 185 0.11 5.34 21.50
CA THR A 185 -0.18 4.19 22.40
C THR A 185 -1.11 4.61 23.53
N VAL A 186 -0.84 5.79 24.11
CA VAL A 186 -1.65 6.44 25.16
C VAL A 186 -1.96 7.87 24.76
N ASP A 187 -2.93 8.51 25.43
CA ASP A 187 -3.29 9.90 25.17
C ASP A 187 -2.05 10.81 25.23
N SER A 188 -1.77 11.52 24.14
CA SER A 188 -0.59 12.38 24.00
C SER A 188 -0.91 13.61 23.15
N PRO A 189 -0.20 14.72 23.31
CA PRO A 189 -0.42 15.91 22.51
C PRO A 189 -0.30 15.64 20.99
N SER A 190 -1.25 16.19 20.25
CA SER A 190 -1.25 16.19 18.78
C SER A 190 -1.78 17.52 18.28
N ALA A 191 -0.90 18.37 17.77
CA ALA A 191 -1.24 19.75 17.40
C ALA A 191 -2.16 19.85 16.17
N LYS A 192 -2.03 18.92 15.20
CA LYS A 192 -2.77 18.97 13.94
C LYS A 192 -4.06 18.17 13.95
N ASP A 193 -4.07 17.07 14.68
CA ASP A 193 -5.21 16.16 14.79
C ASP A 193 -5.38 15.71 16.24
N TRP A 194 -6.26 16.37 16.94
CA TRP A 194 -6.50 16.09 18.37
C TRP A 194 -7.01 14.67 18.61
N ARG A 195 -7.86 14.16 17.69
CA ARG A 195 -8.35 12.78 17.75
C ARG A 195 -7.23 11.77 17.56
N GLY A 196 -6.28 12.05 16.64
CA GLY A 196 -5.09 11.23 16.44
C GLY A 196 -4.11 11.23 17.63
N GLY A 197 -4.29 12.13 18.60
CA GLY A 197 -3.57 12.15 19.88
C GLY A 197 -4.09 11.15 20.92
N ARG A 198 -5.26 10.52 20.68
CA ARG A 198 -5.88 9.59 21.64
C ARG A 198 -5.30 8.19 21.52
N GLY A 199 -5.30 7.45 22.62
CA GLY A 199 -4.76 6.10 22.71
C GLY A 199 -5.43 5.13 21.72
N ALA A 200 -4.64 4.56 20.81
CA ALA A 200 -5.12 3.74 19.71
C ALA A 200 -5.69 2.39 20.14
N GLY A 201 -5.20 1.85 21.26
CA GLY A 201 -5.55 0.50 21.71
C GLY A 201 -6.94 0.36 22.36
N GLN A 202 -7.69 1.45 22.54
CA GLN A 202 -8.94 1.43 23.29
C GLN A 202 -10.02 2.37 22.73
N ASN A 203 -9.81 2.95 21.56
CA ASN A 203 -10.72 3.93 20.97
C ASN A 203 -11.06 3.60 19.51
N ILE A 204 -12.29 3.95 19.11
CA ILE A 204 -12.65 4.15 17.71
C ILE A 204 -12.38 5.62 17.38
N ILE A 205 -11.42 5.89 16.49
CA ILE A 205 -10.93 7.25 16.22
C ILE A 205 -11.31 7.68 14.82
N PRO A 206 -12.27 8.62 14.64
CA PRO A 206 -12.54 9.22 13.34
C PRO A 206 -11.31 10.00 12.84
N SER A 207 -10.94 9.79 11.58
CA SER A 207 -9.77 10.41 10.96
C SER A 207 -10.08 10.80 9.52
N SER A 208 -9.49 11.86 9.04
CA SER A 208 -9.56 12.21 7.61
C SER A 208 -8.72 11.25 6.77
N THR A 209 -9.14 11.02 5.53
CA THR A 209 -8.37 10.27 4.54
C THR A 209 -8.49 10.91 3.17
N GLY A 210 -7.38 10.96 2.44
CA GLY A 210 -7.36 11.38 1.03
C GLY A 210 -7.60 10.23 0.04
N ALA A 211 -7.78 9.00 0.53
CA ALA A 211 -7.81 7.81 -0.33
C ALA A 211 -8.92 7.83 -1.39
N ALA A 212 -10.13 8.25 -1.01
CA ALA A 212 -11.24 8.35 -1.96
C ALA A 212 -11.02 9.44 -3.03
N LYS A 213 -10.42 10.58 -2.65
CA LYS A 213 -10.03 11.62 -3.62
C LYS A 213 -8.91 11.16 -4.54
N ALA A 214 -7.97 10.35 -4.02
CA ALA A 214 -6.88 9.80 -4.81
C ALA A 214 -7.38 8.83 -5.90
N VAL A 215 -8.52 8.16 -5.69
CA VAL A 215 -9.15 7.35 -6.75
C VAL A 215 -9.49 8.20 -7.99
N GLY A 216 -9.92 9.45 -7.82
CA GLY A 216 -10.15 10.36 -8.95
C GLY A 216 -8.88 10.74 -9.73
N LYS A 217 -7.68 10.58 -9.13
CA LYS A 217 -6.40 10.76 -9.85
C LYS A 217 -6.00 9.52 -10.65
N VAL A 218 -6.37 8.32 -10.20
CA VAL A 218 -6.04 7.05 -10.90
C VAL A 218 -7.17 6.55 -11.80
N ILE A 219 -8.41 7.04 -11.59
CA ILE A 219 -9.57 6.82 -12.46
C ILE A 219 -10.20 8.19 -12.73
N PRO A 220 -9.77 8.92 -13.76
CA PRO A 220 -10.22 10.30 -14.01
C PRO A 220 -11.74 10.47 -14.12
N ALA A 221 -12.47 9.45 -14.59
CA ALA A 221 -13.94 9.43 -14.67
C ALA A 221 -14.61 9.54 -13.28
N LEU A 222 -13.89 9.26 -12.19
CA LEU A 222 -14.36 9.34 -10.81
C LEU A 222 -13.89 10.61 -10.08
N ASN A 223 -13.23 11.53 -10.77
CA ASN A 223 -12.78 12.77 -10.16
C ASN A 223 -13.97 13.60 -9.67
N GLY A 224 -13.95 13.95 -8.38
CA GLY A 224 -15.02 14.70 -7.73
C GLY A 224 -16.27 13.88 -7.36
N LYS A 225 -16.37 12.62 -7.77
CA LYS A 225 -17.53 11.75 -7.49
C LYS A 225 -17.40 10.98 -6.15
N LEU A 226 -16.20 10.78 -5.65
CA LEU A 226 -15.95 10.04 -4.42
C LEU A 226 -15.28 10.89 -3.34
N THR A 227 -15.77 10.76 -2.10
CA THR A 227 -15.09 11.27 -0.91
C THR A 227 -15.25 10.27 0.23
N GLY A 228 -14.56 10.50 1.36
CA GLY A 228 -14.66 9.54 2.46
C GLY A 228 -13.87 9.92 3.69
N MET A 229 -13.94 9.03 4.69
CA MET A 229 -13.26 9.16 5.97
C MET A 229 -12.76 7.79 6.46
N ALA A 230 -12.00 7.80 7.55
CA ALA A 230 -11.53 6.61 8.22
C ALA A 230 -12.04 6.56 9.66
N PHE A 231 -12.33 5.35 10.15
CA PHE A 231 -12.33 5.03 11.56
C PHE A 231 -11.11 4.18 11.88
N ARG A 232 -10.24 4.65 12.78
CA ARG A 232 -9.14 3.85 13.32
C ARG A 232 -9.67 3.00 14.47
N VAL A 233 -9.40 1.70 14.42
CA VAL A 233 -9.85 0.72 15.42
C VAL A 233 -8.68 -0.03 16.03
N PRO A 234 -8.80 -0.60 17.24
CA PRO A 234 -7.70 -1.27 17.93
C PRO A 234 -7.45 -2.69 17.41
N THR A 235 -7.28 -2.83 16.10
CA THR A 235 -6.82 -4.06 15.46
C THR A 235 -5.38 -3.88 14.97
N PRO A 236 -4.51 -4.89 15.05
CA PRO A 236 -3.09 -4.74 14.71
C PRO A 236 -2.85 -4.62 13.21
N ASN A 237 -3.68 -5.25 12.39
CA ASN A 237 -3.59 -5.25 10.93
C ASN A 237 -4.93 -5.65 10.32
N VAL A 238 -5.03 -5.57 9.02
CA VAL A 238 -6.20 -5.77 8.16
C VAL A 238 -7.27 -4.70 8.39
N SER A 239 -7.58 -4.04 7.32
CA SER A 239 -8.55 -2.96 7.23
C SER A 239 -9.67 -3.33 6.24
N VAL A 240 -10.76 -2.59 6.27
CA VAL A 240 -11.87 -2.81 5.36
C VAL A 240 -12.33 -1.48 4.74
N VAL A 241 -12.66 -1.52 3.46
CA VAL A 241 -13.35 -0.46 2.74
C VAL A 241 -14.84 -0.78 2.70
N ASP A 242 -15.65 0.15 3.18
CA ASP A 242 -17.09 0.24 3.00
C ASP A 242 -17.33 1.34 1.96
N LEU A 243 -17.77 0.96 0.76
CA LEU A 243 -18.06 1.88 -0.33
C LEU A 243 -19.56 1.87 -0.63
N THR A 244 -20.23 2.98 -0.35
CA THR A 244 -21.64 3.19 -0.70
C THR A 244 -21.73 4.13 -1.89
N VAL A 245 -22.37 3.70 -2.98
CA VAL A 245 -22.47 4.44 -4.24
C VAL A 245 -23.88 4.50 -4.80
N ASN A 246 -24.15 5.57 -5.52
CA ASN A 246 -25.21 5.64 -6.51
C ASN A 246 -24.65 5.28 -7.89
N LEU A 247 -25.22 4.26 -8.53
CA LEU A 247 -24.89 3.85 -9.89
C LEU A 247 -25.67 4.70 -10.91
N GLU A 248 -25.12 4.89 -12.11
CA GLU A 248 -25.82 5.55 -13.22
C GLU A 248 -26.81 4.61 -13.91
N LYS A 249 -26.51 3.29 -13.92
CA LYS A 249 -27.37 2.25 -14.48
C LYS A 249 -27.76 1.26 -13.37
N PRO A 250 -28.98 0.69 -13.43
CA PRO A 250 -29.40 -0.30 -12.45
C PRO A 250 -28.60 -1.58 -12.55
N ALA A 251 -28.36 -2.22 -11.40
CA ALA A 251 -27.75 -3.53 -11.26
C ALA A 251 -28.32 -4.26 -10.06
N SER A 252 -28.63 -5.53 -10.19
CA SER A 252 -28.86 -6.37 -9.02
C SER A 252 -27.55 -6.60 -8.27
N TYR A 253 -27.63 -6.84 -6.96
CA TYR A 253 -26.43 -7.14 -6.16
C TYR A 253 -25.72 -8.41 -6.66
N GLN A 254 -26.48 -9.40 -7.18
CA GLN A 254 -25.93 -10.62 -7.77
C GLN A 254 -25.10 -10.34 -9.03
N GLU A 255 -25.53 -9.41 -9.88
CA GLU A 255 -24.75 -8.98 -11.05
C GLU A 255 -23.45 -8.31 -10.63
N ILE A 256 -23.48 -7.49 -9.56
CA ILE A 256 -22.28 -6.87 -8.98
C ILE A 256 -21.31 -7.95 -8.47
N CYS A 257 -21.78 -8.92 -7.69
CA CYS A 257 -20.96 -10.04 -7.22
C CYS A 257 -20.37 -10.85 -8.38
N ALA A 258 -21.15 -11.14 -9.41
CA ALA A 258 -20.69 -11.86 -10.60
C ALA A 258 -19.59 -11.08 -11.35
N ALA A 259 -19.73 -9.77 -11.50
CA ALA A 259 -18.73 -8.92 -12.13
C ALA A 259 -17.43 -8.86 -11.32
N MET A 260 -17.52 -8.72 -9.98
CA MET A 260 -16.37 -8.74 -9.09
C MET A 260 -15.65 -10.09 -9.16
N LYS A 261 -16.38 -11.21 -9.12
CA LYS A 261 -15.83 -12.56 -9.26
C LYS A 261 -15.13 -12.75 -10.60
N SER A 262 -15.76 -12.31 -11.69
CA SER A 262 -15.16 -12.37 -13.03
C SER A 262 -13.88 -11.54 -13.12
N ALA A 263 -13.88 -10.32 -12.59
CA ALA A 263 -12.71 -9.46 -12.57
C ALA A 263 -11.55 -10.06 -11.75
N SER A 264 -11.84 -10.67 -10.59
CA SER A 264 -10.85 -11.30 -9.72
C SER A 264 -10.18 -12.51 -10.37
N GLN A 265 -10.87 -13.22 -11.23
CA GLN A 265 -10.35 -14.37 -11.98
C GLN A 265 -9.69 -13.98 -13.30
N GLY A 266 -9.99 -12.79 -13.80
CA GLY A 266 -9.57 -12.25 -15.09
C GLY A 266 -8.59 -11.08 -14.97
N ALA A 267 -9.01 -9.90 -15.42
CA ALA A 267 -8.17 -8.70 -15.57
C ALA A 267 -7.54 -8.20 -14.26
N LEU A 268 -8.15 -8.47 -13.11
CA LEU A 268 -7.66 -8.06 -11.79
C LEU A 268 -7.12 -9.24 -10.97
N LYS A 269 -6.78 -10.36 -11.60
CA LYS A 269 -6.20 -11.52 -10.92
C LYS A 269 -4.93 -11.13 -10.16
N GLY A 270 -4.86 -11.52 -8.86
CA GLY A 270 -3.75 -11.19 -7.96
C GLY A 270 -3.77 -9.75 -7.44
N ILE A 271 -4.83 -8.99 -7.76
CA ILE A 271 -5.09 -7.62 -7.27
C ILE A 271 -6.41 -7.59 -6.51
N LEU A 272 -7.49 -8.04 -7.16
CA LEU A 272 -8.80 -8.24 -6.57
C LEU A 272 -8.97 -9.73 -6.21
N GLY A 273 -9.20 -10.02 -4.94
CA GLY A 273 -9.71 -11.30 -4.44
C GLY A 273 -11.24 -11.27 -4.33
N TYR A 274 -11.84 -12.41 -4.05
CA TYR A 274 -13.28 -12.59 -3.90
C TYR A 274 -13.58 -13.67 -2.87
N THR A 275 -14.51 -13.41 -1.97
CA THR A 275 -14.98 -14.40 -0.99
C THR A 275 -16.49 -14.41 -0.87
N GLU A 276 -17.05 -15.60 -0.58
CA GLU A 276 -18.45 -15.87 -0.20
C GLU A 276 -18.51 -16.46 1.22
N ASP A 277 -17.36 -16.56 1.91
CA ASP A 277 -17.27 -17.10 3.26
C ASP A 277 -17.61 -16.04 4.32
N ALA A 278 -18.08 -16.49 5.48
CA ALA A 278 -18.35 -15.63 6.63
C ALA A 278 -17.04 -15.28 7.36
N VAL A 279 -16.28 -14.36 6.80
CA VAL A 279 -14.92 -13.98 7.22
C VAL A 279 -14.90 -12.76 8.12
N VAL A 280 -13.79 -12.60 8.83
CA VAL A 280 -13.45 -11.42 9.64
C VAL A 280 -12.02 -10.95 9.32
N SER A 281 -11.64 -9.78 9.81
CA SER A 281 -10.36 -9.14 9.46
C SER A 281 -9.13 -10.04 9.62
N ASN A 282 -9.05 -10.85 10.68
CA ASN A 282 -7.88 -11.69 10.93
C ASN A 282 -7.66 -12.80 9.91
N ASP A 283 -8.70 -13.19 9.15
CA ASP A 283 -8.59 -14.21 8.11
C ASP A 283 -7.75 -13.73 6.91
N PHE A 284 -7.55 -12.40 6.80
CA PHE A 284 -6.78 -11.77 5.73
C PHE A 284 -5.37 -11.33 6.13
N ILE A 285 -4.88 -11.71 7.32
CA ILE A 285 -3.48 -11.44 7.69
C ILE A 285 -2.56 -12.21 6.74
N GLY A 286 -1.71 -11.51 6.02
CA GLY A 286 -0.82 -12.07 5.00
C GLY A 286 -1.43 -12.11 3.59
N GLU A 287 -2.65 -11.60 3.37
CA GLU A 287 -3.27 -11.54 2.05
C GLU A 287 -2.48 -10.61 1.11
N ARG A 288 -2.18 -11.10 -0.09
CA ARG A 288 -1.39 -10.39 -1.11
C ARG A 288 -2.23 -9.60 -2.09
N CYS A 289 -3.51 -9.94 -2.25
CA CYS A 289 -4.44 -9.07 -2.97
C CYS A 289 -4.64 -7.79 -2.18
N THR A 290 -4.65 -6.66 -2.85
CA THR A 290 -4.87 -5.36 -2.19
C THR A 290 -6.33 -5.05 -1.95
N SER A 291 -7.24 -5.89 -2.45
CA SER A 291 -8.69 -5.71 -2.34
C SER A 291 -9.32 -7.10 -2.40
N VAL A 292 -9.99 -7.56 -1.35
CA VAL A 292 -10.75 -8.82 -1.36
C VAL A 292 -12.22 -8.49 -1.20
N PHE A 293 -12.97 -8.55 -2.30
CA PHE A 293 -14.40 -8.27 -2.30
C PHE A 293 -15.15 -9.34 -1.49
N ASP A 294 -15.96 -8.89 -0.54
CA ASP A 294 -16.79 -9.73 0.31
C ASP A 294 -18.24 -9.69 -0.20
N ALA A 295 -18.66 -10.78 -0.82
CA ALA A 295 -19.98 -10.89 -1.44
C ALA A 295 -21.12 -10.94 -0.42
N GLU A 296 -20.84 -11.45 0.80
CA GLU A 296 -21.85 -11.61 1.84
C GLU A 296 -22.01 -10.37 2.72
N ALA A 297 -21.02 -9.44 2.73
CA ALA A 297 -21.06 -8.26 3.58
C ALA A 297 -21.71 -7.03 2.93
N GLY A 298 -21.93 -7.04 1.61
CA GLY A 298 -22.54 -5.92 0.90
C GLY A 298 -24.07 -5.97 0.89
N ILE A 299 -24.70 -4.86 0.54
CA ILE A 299 -26.16 -4.71 0.45
C ILE A 299 -26.55 -3.77 -0.68
N ALA A 300 -27.71 -4.02 -1.29
CA ALA A 300 -28.38 -3.07 -2.17
C ALA A 300 -29.69 -2.60 -1.52
N LEU A 301 -29.86 -1.29 -1.42
CA LEU A 301 -31.13 -0.71 -0.97
C LEU A 301 -32.11 -0.57 -2.16
N THR A 302 -31.57 -0.23 -3.31
CA THR A 302 -32.25 -0.20 -4.60
C THR A 302 -31.33 -0.79 -5.66
N ASP A 303 -31.78 -0.91 -6.89
CA ASP A 303 -30.97 -1.35 -8.02
C ASP A 303 -29.89 -0.35 -8.45
N THR A 304 -29.88 0.87 -7.88
CA THR A 304 -28.87 1.90 -8.13
C THR A 304 -28.14 2.37 -6.89
N PHE A 305 -28.62 2.05 -5.69
CA PHE A 305 -27.98 2.47 -4.43
C PHE A 305 -27.47 1.26 -3.66
N VAL A 306 -26.15 1.07 -3.71
CA VAL A 306 -25.50 -0.14 -3.25
C VAL A 306 -24.33 0.16 -2.33
N LYS A 307 -24.09 -0.76 -1.39
CA LYS A 307 -22.90 -0.82 -0.54
C LYS A 307 -22.12 -2.07 -0.88
N VAL A 308 -20.83 -1.90 -1.12
CA VAL A 308 -19.87 -3.00 -1.30
C VAL A 308 -18.78 -2.93 -0.25
N VAL A 309 -18.27 -4.10 0.14
CA VAL A 309 -17.26 -4.26 1.19
C VAL A 309 -16.05 -4.96 0.61
N SER A 310 -14.85 -4.48 0.94
CA SER A 310 -13.60 -5.11 0.52
C SER A 310 -12.54 -5.05 1.62
N TRP A 311 -11.92 -6.21 1.89
CA TRP A 311 -10.86 -6.38 2.88
C TRP A 311 -9.48 -6.16 2.26
N TYR A 312 -8.53 -5.74 3.09
CA TYR A 312 -7.13 -5.62 2.66
C TYR A 312 -6.15 -5.72 3.83
N ASP A 313 -5.11 -6.54 3.66
CA ASP A 313 -3.94 -6.42 4.52
C ASP A 313 -3.20 -5.14 4.14
N ASN A 314 -3.30 -4.13 5.00
CA ASN A 314 -2.76 -2.79 4.74
C ASN A 314 -1.22 -2.75 4.74
N GLU A 315 -0.54 -3.85 5.06
CA GLU A 315 0.91 -4.00 5.10
C GLU A 315 1.41 -4.93 3.98
N ILE A 316 1.04 -6.21 3.99
CA ILE A 316 1.54 -7.23 3.04
C ILE A 316 1.01 -6.98 1.62
N GLY A 317 -0.30 -6.86 1.44
CA GLY A 317 -0.88 -6.64 0.12
C GLY A 317 -0.33 -5.38 -0.53
N TYR A 318 -0.25 -4.30 0.23
CA TYR A 318 0.29 -3.04 -0.23
C TYR A 318 1.79 -3.13 -0.57
N SER A 319 2.60 -3.77 0.27
CA SER A 319 4.03 -3.95 0.04
C SER A 319 4.32 -4.81 -1.21
N ASN A 320 3.50 -5.82 -1.46
CA ASN A 320 3.56 -6.59 -2.70
C ASN A 320 3.32 -5.73 -3.94
N LYS A 321 2.34 -4.83 -3.91
CA LYS A 321 2.04 -3.97 -5.06
C LYS A 321 3.09 -2.88 -5.27
N ILE A 322 3.80 -2.45 -4.23
CA ILE A 322 5.02 -1.62 -4.38
C ILE A 322 6.06 -2.38 -5.21
N LEU A 323 6.31 -3.66 -4.91
CA LEU A 323 7.26 -4.48 -5.65
C LEU A 323 6.79 -4.74 -7.09
N ASP A 324 5.49 -5.01 -7.29
CA ASP A 324 4.92 -5.19 -8.63
C ASP A 324 5.08 -3.91 -9.47
N LEU A 325 4.79 -2.74 -8.90
CA LEU A 325 4.97 -1.45 -9.58
C LEU A 325 6.46 -1.20 -9.87
N ALA A 326 7.35 -1.46 -8.90
CA ALA A 326 8.80 -1.31 -9.07
C ALA A 326 9.33 -2.18 -10.22
N THR A 327 8.89 -3.43 -10.29
CA THR A 327 9.24 -4.35 -11.38
C THR A 327 8.68 -3.83 -12.72
N TYR A 328 7.40 -3.43 -12.74
CA TYR A 328 6.74 -2.95 -13.94
C TYR A 328 7.47 -1.74 -14.55
N ILE A 329 7.71 -0.69 -13.76
CA ILE A 329 8.38 0.54 -14.26
C ILE A 329 9.84 0.36 -14.63
N SER A 330 10.46 -0.74 -14.19
CA SER A 330 11.85 -1.06 -14.53
C SER A 330 11.99 -1.83 -15.83
N THR A 331 10.89 -2.44 -16.31
CA THR A 331 10.87 -3.31 -17.50
C THR A 331 10.09 -2.73 -18.67
N SER A 332 9.37 -1.65 -18.44
CA SER A 332 8.54 -0.94 -19.44
C SER A 332 9.31 0.13 -20.22
#